data_2401ad8267cce6528e103b3d458d6c01
#
_entry.id   2401ad8267cce6528e103b3d458d6c01
#
_cell.length_a   1.000
_cell.length_b   1.000
_cell.length_c   1.000
_cell.angle_alpha   90.00
_cell.angle_beta   90.00
_cell.angle_gamma   90.00
#
_symmetry.space_group_name_H-M   'P 1'
#
loop_
_entity.id
_entity.type
_entity.pdbx_description
1 polymer ?
#
loop_
_entity_poly.entity_id
_entity_poly.type
_entity_poly.pdbx_seq_one_letter_code
_entity_poly.pdbx_strand_id
1 'polypeptide(L)'
;MFDCSRHFPAFNSAKTFLQVLLGFIRDCSHPSSDIQLDHNEPLYIVELGAGSGKFSYFMIKALEEMTAVFDFPMRKIVFVMTDFTENNFNFWRDHPSLKKYFDSGQLDAGIFDAVEDTSITLWKSGKTLKAGSCKNPICIVANYLFDTLYHDIFQVDGGLLKEGLISVGSKNAEEPDPLDPEIIQRMDNRFRYNTISPASYYTDEEGDEEHFKRILLWYKDYFKNTSTGASLLLPVGAMRALRRLGALSNNKALVISGDKGNNHPEQFSGLMDPHIALHGSFSLMVNYHAIGAWFTSKGGFALHNPQEEASLKVSCFVLDSSLSTPGDTDWLGSSLSEKDTARSAKYPHLCRAFADYVDSFGPNDFFVLQKSIKEDTPNPPLRTVVALLKLGDWDPDVFFKFRDCILNHAPTCDQKLRNDLCRGIPRVWDNYYMMDMEKDIAFEIGRFYYGIRDYANALYYYTVSSDTVGMHHVTFHNQGLCHYSLGQLDIALALFKKALALNAEYEKARSWIEKVERETHSLPGLGSKVACLSLLDSDDATQFLNLSEIPHDVI
;
A
#
# COMPACT_ATOMS: atom_id res chain seq x y z
N MET A 1 -4.94 -2.83 -15.04
CA MET A 1 -5.00 -2.72 -13.58
C MET A 1 -4.08 -1.57 -13.18
N PHE A 2 -4.62 -0.40 -12.86
CA PHE A 2 -3.81 0.73 -12.43
C PHE A 2 -3.55 0.59 -10.93
N ASP A 3 -2.33 0.17 -10.58
CA ASP A 3 -1.90 0.06 -9.20
C ASP A 3 -1.29 1.39 -8.76
N CYS A 4 -2.09 2.25 -8.14
CA CYS A 4 -1.62 3.49 -7.53
C CYS A 4 -0.59 3.24 -6.41
N SER A 5 -0.52 2.01 -5.87
CA SER A 5 0.46 1.61 -4.84
C SER A 5 1.91 1.54 -5.37
N ARG A 6 2.13 1.65 -6.69
CA ARG A 6 3.49 1.63 -7.29
C ARG A 6 4.39 2.79 -6.84
N HIS A 7 3.83 3.84 -6.27
CA HIS A 7 4.59 5.07 -5.93
C HIS A 7 4.97 5.16 -4.44
N PHE A 8 4.24 4.50 -3.55
CA PHE A 8 4.52 4.55 -2.10
C PHE A 8 4.78 3.15 -1.54
N PRO A 9 5.72 3.01 -0.58
CA PRO A 9 5.99 1.73 0.06
C PRO A 9 4.75 1.25 0.82
N ALA A 10 4.03 0.30 0.23
CA ALA A 10 2.78 -0.22 0.77
C ALA A 10 2.96 -0.83 2.18
N PHE A 11 4.13 -1.41 2.44
CA PHE A 11 4.46 -2.02 3.72
C PHE A 11 4.50 -0.99 4.87
N ASN A 12 5.19 0.15 4.67
CA ASN A 12 5.29 1.18 5.71
C ASN A 12 3.93 1.82 5.99
N SER A 13 3.15 2.10 4.95
CA SER A 13 1.79 2.62 5.10
C SER A 13 0.88 1.65 5.83
N ALA A 14 0.93 0.35 5.49
CA ALA A 14 0.14 -0.69 6.15
C ALA A 14 0.49 -0.82 7.65
N LYS A 15 1.78 -0.75 7.99
CA LYS A 15 2.25 -0.76 9.38
C LYS A 15 1.77 0.47 10.16
N THR A 16 1.85 1.65 9.57
CA THR A 16 1.33 2.89 10.16
C THR A 16 -0.16 2.79 10.44
N PHE A 17 -0.96 2.38 9.46
CA PHE A 17 -2.41 2.24 9.62
C PHE A 17 -2.75 1.21 10.70
N LEU A 18 -2.01 0.11 10.74
CA LEU A 18 -2.19 -0.90 11.78
C LEU A 18 -1.91 -0.33 13.17
N GLN A 19 -0.85 0.45 13.37
CA GLN A 19 -0.56 1.04 14.69
C GLN A 19 -1.66 2.01 15.15
N VAL A 20 -2.18 2.83 14.24
CA VAL A 20 -3.32 3.72 14.53
C VAL A 20 -4.57 2.91 14.90
N LEU A 21 -4.87 1.85 14.13
CA LEU A 21 -5.96 0.91 14.42
C LEU A 21 -5.81 0.26 15.81
N LEU A 22 -4.61 -0.18 16.16
CA LEU A 22 -4.33 -0.79 17.46
C LEU A 22 -4.53 0.19 18.62
N GLY A 23 -4.18 1.47 18.41
CA GLY A 23 -4.49 2.54 19.37
C GLY A 23 -5.98 2.64 19.64
N PHE A 24 -6.81 2.65 18.60
CA PHE A 24 -8.28 2.66 18.74
C PHE A 24 -8.82 1.43 19.47
N ILE A 25 -8.35 0.22 19.11
CA ILE A 25 -8.79 -1.01 19.75
C ILE A 25 -8.43 -1.00 21.26
N ARG A 26 -7.26 -0.47 21.63
CA ARG A 26 -6.87 -0.33 23.05
C ARG A 26 -7.83 0.61 23.78
N ASP A 27 -8.17 1.74 23.21
CA ASP A 27 -9.14 2.66 23.81
C ASP A 27 -10.51 1.98 23.97
N CYS A 28 -11.00 1.27 22.95
CA CYS A 28 -12.25 0.53 23.02
C CYS A 28 -12.22 -0.68 23.98
N SER A 29 -11.05 -1.20 24.31
CA SER A 29 -10.89 -2.29 25.29
C SER A 29 -10.88 -1.78 26.74
N HIS A 30 -10.72 -0.47 26.95
CA HIS A 30 -10.70 0.09 28.28
C HIS A 30 -12.12 0.10 28.90
N PRO A 31 -12.31 -0.30 30.18
CA PRO A 31 -13.62 -0.38 30.81
C PRO A 31 -14.43 0.92 30.84
N SER A 32 -13.77 2.07 30.78
CA SER A 32 -14.42 3.39 30.75
C SER A 32 -14.75 3.90 29.33
N SER A 33 -14.46 3.12 28.28
CA SER A 33 -14.77 3.52 26.92
C SER A 33 -16.27 3.52 26.65
N ASP A 34 -16.76 4.51 25.95
CA ASP A 34 -18.15 4.57 25.50
C ASP A 34 -18.45 3.52 24.41
N ILE A 35 -17.41 3.17 23.60
CA ILE A 35 -17.46 2.04 22.66
C ILE A 35 -16.79 0.84 23.31
N GLN A 36 -17.58 -0.15 23.73
CA GLN A 36 -17.09 -1.40 24.29
C GLN A 36 -16.96 -2.48 23.22
N LEU A 37 -15.87 -3.27 23.27
CA LEU A 37 -15.67 -4.41 22.40
C LEU A 37 -16.32 -5.67 22.97
N ASP A 38 -17.12 -6.37 22.17
CA ASP A 38 -17.60 -7.71 22.47
C ASP A 38 -16.55 -8.73 21.98
N HIS A 39 -15.84 -9.33 22.93
CA HIS A 39 -14.81 -10.34 22.64
C HIS A 39 -15.36 -11.65 22.05
N ASN A 40 -16.68 -11.84 22.02
CA ASN A 40 -17.32 -13.00 21.41
C ASN A 40 -17.67 -12.77 19.94
N GLU A 41 -17.70 -11.53 19.48
CA GLU A 41 -18.06 -11.13 18.14
C GLU A 41 -16.84 -10.73 17.30
N PRO A 42 -16.90 -10.88 15.98
CA PRO A 42 -15.83 -10.41 15.11
C PRO A 42 -15.63 -8.89 15.15
N LEU A 43 -14.38 -8.46 15.06
CA LEU A 43 -13.99 -7.10 14.72
C LEU A 43 -13.60 -7.07 13.24
N TYR A 44 -14.40 -6.42 12.42
CA TYR A 44 -14.13 -6.34 10.98
C TYR A 44 -13.26 -5.13 10.65
N ILE A 45 -12.18 -5.38 9.90
CA ILE A 45 -11.32 -4.36 9.28
C ILE A 45 -11.58 -4.44 7.78
N VAL A 46 -12.29 -3.47 7.24
CA VAL A 46 -12.72 -3.46 5.83
C VAL A 46 -11.81 -2.55 5.04
N GLU A 47 -11.04 -3.09 4.11
CA GLU A 47 -10.31 -2.31 3.11
C GLU A 47 -11.20 -2.06 1.91
N LEU A 48 -11.40 -0.79 1.57
CA LEU A 48 -12.14 -0.34 0.41
C LEU A 48 -11.20 -0.17 -0.77
N GLY A 49 -11.56 -0.73 -1.93
CA GLY A 49 -10.74 -0.64 -3.13
C GLY A 49 -9.39 -1.32 -2.95
N ALA A 50 -9.37 -2.56 -2.44
CA ALA A 50 -8.14 -3.27 -2.09
C ALA A 50 -7.21 -3.57 -3.29
N GLY A 51 -7.69 -3.39 -4.53
CA GLY A 51 -6.90 -3.55 -5.74
C GLY A 51 -6.20 -4.92 -5.81
N SER A 52 -4.88 -4.94 -5.70
CA SER A 52 -4.12 -6.19 -5.65
C SER A 52 -4.22 -6.97 -4.32
N GLY A 53 -4.75 -6.37 -3.24
CA GLY A 53 -4.78 -6.97 -1.91
C GLY A 53 -3.45 -6.89 -1.14
N LYS A 54 -2.42 -6.26 -1.73
CA LYS A 54 -1.09 -6.14 -1.14
C LYS A 54 -1.10 -5.41 0.20
N PHE A 55 -1.93 -4.38 0.33
CA PHE A 55 -2.02 -3.59 1.56
C PHE A 55 -2.62 -4.39 2.71
N SER A 56 -3.76 -5.06 2.49
CA SER A 56 -4.33 -6.01 3.47
C SER A 56 -3.36 -7.12 3.86
N TYR A 57 -2.63 -7.69 2.89
CA TYR A 57 -1.61 -8.70 3.17
C TYR A 57 -0.57 -8.19 4.17
N PHE A 58 -0.04 -6.99 3.96
CA PHE A 58 0.94 -6.41 4.88
C PHE A 58 0.36 -6.05 6.24
N MET A 59 -0.88 -5.57 6.30
CA MET A 59 -1.55 -5.32 7.58
C MET A 59 -1.71 -6.61 8.39
N ILE A 60 -2.19 -7.68 7.76
CA ILE A 60 -2.38 -8.98 8.44
C ILE A 60 -1.04 -9.54 8.91
N LYS A 61 -0.01 -9.49 8.05
CA LYS A 61 1.33 -9.96 8.39
C LYS A 61 1.94 -9.18 9.55
N ALA A 62 1.85 -7.85 9.53
CA ALA A 62 2.32 -7.02 10.63
C ALA A 62 1.54 -7.29 11.94
N LEU A 63 0.25 -7.60 11.85
CA LEU A 63 -0.56 -7.98 12.99
C LEU A 63 -0.10 -9.33 13.58
N GLU A 64 0.23 -10.33 12.75
CA GLU A 64 0.77 -11.62 13.23
C GLU A 64 2.05 -11.44 14.08
N GLU A 65 2.92 -10.50 13.73
CA GLU A 65 4.14 -10.19 14.50
C GLU A 65 3.85 -9.54 15.86
N MET A 66 2.67 -8.96 16.06
CA MET A 66 2.27 -8.24 17.27
C MET A 66 1.40 -9.07 18.23
N THR A 67 1.14 -10.33 17.94
CA THR A 67 0.19 -11.18 18.69
C THR A 67 0.44 -11.28 20.20
N ALA A 68 1.69 -11.15 20.62
CA ALA A 68 2.08 -11.25 22.05
C ALA A 68 1.69 -10.02 22.91
N VAL A 69 1.19 -8.94 22.31
CA VAL A 69 1.00 -7.63 22.97
C VAL A 69 -0.48 -7.20 23.00
N PHE A 70 -1.41 -8.10 22.68
CA PHE A 70 -2.76 -7.72 22.33
C PHE A 70 -3.84 -8.32 23.24
N ASP A 71 -4.66 -7.47 23.85
CA ASP A 71 -5.74 -7.90 24.75
C ASP A 71 -7.00 -8.42 24.04
N PHE A 72 -7.22 -8.07 22.77
CA PHE A 72 -8.33 -8.55 21.98
C PHE A 72 -7.99 -9.89 21.30
N PRO A 73 -8.92 -10.88 21.25
CA PRO A 73 -8.62 -12.18 20.65
C PRO A 73 -8.33 -12.06 19.15
N MET A 74 -7.08 -12.27 18.75
CA MET A 74 -6.60 -12.17 17.36
C MET A 74 -7.45 -12.96 16.36
N ARG A 75 -7.90 -14.14 16.76
CA ARG A 75 -8.80 -15.00 15.96
C ARG A 75 -10.18 -14.37 15.66
N LYS A 76 -10.50 -13.26 16.32
CA LYS A 76 -11.75 -12.51 16.10
C LYS A 76 -11.54 -11.26 15.25
N ILE A 77 -10.31 -10.91 14.92
CA ILE A 77 -10.04 -9.85 13.95
C ILE A 77 -10.15 -10.46 12.56
N VAL A 78 -11.03 -9.91 11.75
CA VAL A 78 -11.27 -10.36 10.38
C VAL A 78 -11.03 -9.21 9.43
N PHE A 79 -10.00 -9.34 8.60
CA PHE A 79 -9.77 -8.43 7.49
C PHE A 79 -10.74 -8.78 6.35
N VAL A 80 -11.33 -7.76 5.75
CA VAL A 80 -12.26 -7.91 4.64
C VAL A 80 -11.75 -7.06 3.47
N MET A 81 -11.23 -7.70 2.45
CA MET A 81 -10.86 -7.02 1.20
C MET A 81 -12.11 -6.79 0.35
N THR A 82 -12.30 -5.56 -0.10
CA THR A 82 -13.39 -5.22 -1.01
C THR A 82 -12.90 -4.47 -2.23
N ASP A 83 -13.52 -4.75 -3.38
CA ASP A 83 -13.33 -4.04 -4.63
C ASP A 83 -14.58 -4.22 -5.49
N PHE A 84 -14.85 -3.31 -6.42
CA PHE A 84 -16.01 -3.42 -7.29
C PHE A 84 -15.77 -4.35 -8.49
N THR A 85 -14.52 -4.81 -8.73
CA THR A 85 -14.14 -5.62 -9.89
C THR A 85 -14.01 -7.11 -9.55
N GLU A 86 -14.63 -7.97 -10.37
CA GLU A 86 -14.44 -9.42 -10.29
C GLU A 86 -12.99 -9.86 -10.54
N ASN A 87 -12.26 -9.11 -11.37
CA ASN A 87 -10.87 -9.42 -11.68
C ASN A 87 -9.97 -9.36 -10.45
N ASN A 88 -10.13 -8.33 -9.60
CA ASN A 88 -9.38 -8.21 -8.35
C ASN A 88 -9.79 -9.33 -7.39
N PHE A 89 -11.08 -9.60 -7.25
CA PHE A 89 -11.58 -10.69 -6.42
C PHE A 89 -11.01 -12.05 -6.85
N ASN A 90 -11.02 -12.37 -8.14
CA ASN A 90 -10.45 -13.62 -8.66
C ASN A 90 -8.94 -13.72 -8.39
N PHE A 91 -8.21 -12.60 -8.54
CA PHE A 91 -6.79 -12.54 -8.21
C PHE A 91 -6.53 -12.88 -6.73
N TRP A 92 -7.28 -12.31 -5.80
CA TRP A 92 -7.11 -12.61 -4.37
C TRP A 92 -7.42 -14.06 -4.03
N ARG A 93 -8.52 -14.60 -4.58
CA ARG A 93 -8.96 -15.97 -4.35
C ARG A 93 -7.86 -16.98 -4.70
N ASP A 94 -7.15 -16.72 -5.80
CA ASP A 94 -6.17 -17.64 -6.35
C ASP A 94 -4.73 -17.31 -5.89
N HIS A 95 -4.52 -16.23 -5.13
CA HIS A 95 -3.21 -15.77 -4.71
C HIS A 95 -2.61 -16.64 -3.58
N PRO A 96 -1.42 -17.26 -3.79
CA PRO A 96 -0.86 -18.23 -2.83
C PRO A 96 -0.57 -17.64 -1.45
N SER A 97 -0.12 -16.37 -1.37
CA SER A 97 0.20 -15.72 -0.09
C SER A 97 -1.04 -15.40 0.75
N LEU A 98 -2.23 -15.31 0.15
CA LEU A 98 -3.49 -15.02 0.85
C LEU A 98 -4.21 -16.29 1.32
N LYS A 99 -3.90 -17.44 0.71
CA LYS A 99 -4.59 -18.70 0.97
C LYS A 99 -4.65 -19.07 2.46
N LYS A 100 -3.52 -18.98 3.16
CA LYS A 100 -3.46 -19.32 4.60
C LYS A 100 -4.37 -18.45 5.45
N TYR A 101 -4.56 -17.19 5.10
CA TYR A 101 -5.40 -16.24 5.83
C TYR A 101 -6.89 -16.46 5.56
N PHE A 102 -7.25 -16.80 4.32
CA PHE A 102 -8.61 -17.27 4.01
C PHE A 102 -8.94 -18.58 4.74
N ASP A 103 -8.01 -19.53 4.77
CA ASP A 103 -8.24 -20.83 5.42
C ASP A 103 -8.32 -20.72 6.94
N SER A 104 -7.61 -19.78 7.57
CA SER A 104 -7.71 -19.51 9.01
C SER A 104 -8.94 -18.68 9.40
N GLY A 105 -9.61 -18.03 8.44
CA GLY A 105 -10.71 -17.09 8.68
C GLY A 105 -10.28 -15.71 9.19
N GLN A 106 -8.98 -15.39 9.14
CA GLN A 106 -8.46 -14.04 9.43
C GLN A 106 -8.69 -13.07 8.27
N LEU A 107 -8.91 -13.60 7.07
CA LEU A 107 -9.20 -12.85 5.86
C LEU A 107 -10.50 -13.35 5.24
N ASP A 108 -11.33 -12.41 4.83
CA ASP A 108 -12.48 -12.63 3.96
C ASP A 108 -12.46 -11.62 2.82
N ALA A 109 -13.31 -11.78 1.83
CA ALA A 109 -13.38 -10.85 0.72
C ALA A 109 -14.80 -10.74 0.18
N GLY A 110 -15.11 -9.63 -0.47
CA GLY A 110 -16.39 -9.41 -1.13
C GLY A 110 -16.28 -8.43 -2.29
N ILE A 111 -17.11 -8.64 -3.30
CA ILE A 111 -17.33 -7.61 -4.33
C ILE A 111 -18.23 -6.56 -3.71
N PHE A 112 -17.80 -5.31 -3.78
CA PHE A 112 -18.49 -4.18 -3.17
C PHE A 112 -18.19 -2.88 -3.92
N ASP A 113 -19.23 -2.25 -4.42
CA ASP A 113 -19.18 -0.90 -4.96
C ASP A 113 -19.45 0.10 -3.83
N ALA A 114 -18.43 0.88 -3.47
CA ALA A 114 -18.53 1.87 -2.40
C ALA A 114 -19.57 2.97 -2.70
N VAL A 115 -19.93 3.18 -3.96
CA VAL A 115 -20.91 4.19 -4.38
C VAL A 115 -22.33 3.67 -4.28
N GLU A 116 -22.59 2.42 -4.70
CA GLU A 116 -23.94 1.91 -4.89
C GLU A 116 -24.39 0.94 -3.78
N ASP A 117 -23.46 0.12 -3.26
CA ASP A 117 -23.83 -0.97 -2.37
C ASP A 117 -24.11 -0.51 -0.93
N THR A 118 -25.06 -1.18 -0.28
CA THR A 118 -25.44 -0.93 1.12
C THR A 118 -25.07 -2.09 2.06
N SER A 119 -24.56 -3.18 1.52
CA SER A 119 -24.16 -4.39 2.26
C SER A 119 -22.99 -5.09 1.58
N ILE A 120 -22.20 -5.82 2.36
CA ILE A 120 -21.05 -6.59 1.87
C ILE A 120 -21.33 -8.07 2.09
N THR A 121 -21.38 -8.85 1.01
CA THR A 121 -21.49 -10.32 1.12
C THR A 121 -20.09 -10.92 1.10
N LEU A 122 -19.73 -11.57 2.20
CA LEU A 122 -18.42 -12.16 2.41
C LEU A 122 -18.34 -13.54 1.75
N TRP A 123 -17.33 -13.73 0.93
CA TRP A 123 -17.16 -14.95 0.12
C TRP A 123 -16.87 -16.20 0.95
N LYS A 124 -15.87 -16.11 1.86
CA LYS A 124 -15.39 -17.30 2.60
C LYS A 124 -16.36 -17.73 3.67
N SER A 125 -16.87 -16.79 4.46
CA SER A 125 -17.79 -17.07 5.56
C SER A 125 -19.25 -17.18 5.13
N GLY A 126 -19.62 -16.67 3.96
CA GLY A 126 -21.00 -16.58 3.47
C GLY A 126 -21.87 -15.58 4.24
N LYS A 127 -21.29 -14.77 5.13
CA LYS A 127 -22.03 -13.77 5.90
C LYS A 127 -22.29 -12.53 5.07
N THR A 128 -23.40 -11.85 5.33
CA THR A 128 -23.68 -10.53 4.77
C THR A 128 -23.64 -9.49 5.87
N LEU A 129 -22.70 -8.53 5.73
CA LEU A 129 -22.62 -7.36 6.58
C LEU A 129 -23.61 -6.32 6.06
N LYS A 130 -24.60 -5.97 6.88
CA LYS A 130 -25.65 -4.99 6.57
C LYS A 130 -25.91 -4.10 7.78
N ALA A 131 -26.70 -3.07 7.64
CA ALA A 131 -27.00 -2.12 8.72
C ALA A 131 -27.34 -2.84 10.04
N GLY A 132 -26.62 -2.51 11.11
CA GLY A 132 -26.77 -3.06 12.45
C GLY A 132 -26.27 -4.51 12.65
N SER A 133 -25.63 -5.12 11.64
CA SER A 133 -25.16 -6.52 11.74
C SER A 133 -23.86 -6.67 12.53
N CYS A 134 -23.05 -5.62 12.64
CA CYS A 134 -21.79 -5.63 13.38
C CYS A 134 -22.00 -5.09 14.80
N LYS A 135 -21.69 -5.91 15.81
CA LYS A 135 -21.79 -5.49 17.22
C LYS A 135 -20.57 -4.66 17.63
N ASN A 136 -19.39 -5.08 17.20
CA ASN A 136 -18.18 -4.31 17.36
C ASN A 136 -18.15 -3.11 16.40
N PRO A 137 -17.39 -2.04 16.70
CA PRO A 137 -17.18 -0.97 15.76
C PRO A 137 -16.57 -1.51 14.46
N ILE A 138 -16.95 -0.91 13.32
CA ILE A 138 -16.31 -1.25 12.06
C ILE A 138 -15.05 -0.40 11.88
N CYS A 139 -13.96 -1.03 11.47
CA CYS A 139 -12.73 -0.34 11.11
C CYS A 139 -12.60 -0.32 9.59
N ILE A 140 -12.52 0.86 9.01
CA ILE A 140 -12.50 1.07 7.57
C ILE A 140 -11.13 1.60 7.19
N VAL A 141 -10.53 1.00 6.18
CA VAL A 141 -9.27 1.43 5.58
C VAL A 141 -9.54 1.83 4.13
N ALA A 142 -9.16 3.06 3.76
CA ALA A 142 -9.27 3.57 2.40
C ALA A 142 -7.93 4.18 2.00
N ASN A 143 -7.17 3.44 1.20
CA ASN A 143 -5.87 3.87 0.73
C ASN A 143 -5.91 4.11 -0.78
N TYR A 144 -5.73 5.37 -1.24
CA TYR A 144 -5.88 5.77 -2.64
C TYR A 144 -7.23 5.37 -3.24
N LEU A 145 -8.31 5.73 -2.57
CA LEU A 145 -9.66 5.45 -3.03
C LEU A 145 -10.52 6.70 -3.14
N PHE A 146 -10.46 7.59 -2.15
CA PHE A 146 -11.41 8.70 -2.09
C PHE A 146 -11.23 9.69 -3.24
N ASP A 147 -10.03 9.78 -3.82
CA ASP A 147 -9.74 10.58 -5.03
C ASP A 147 -10.45 10.06 -6.30
N THR A 148 -10.95 8.84 -6.30
CA THR A 148 -11.64 8.19 -7.43
C THR A 148 -13.16 8.21 -7.29
N LEU A 149 -13.69 8.53 -6.11
CA LEU A 149 -15.13 8.61 -5.87
C LEU A 149 -15.71 9.97 -6.31
N TYR A 150 -17.02 10.11 -6.28
CA TYR A 150 -17.69 11.34 -6.73
C TYR A 150 -17.34 12.54 -5.87
N HIS A 151 -17.03 13.65 -6.54
CA HIS A 151 -16.80 14.95 -5.94
C HIS A 151 -17.70 16.00 -6.61
N ASP A 152 -18.30 16.86 -5.80
CA ASP A 152 -18.94 18.07 -6.30
C ASP A 152 -17.95 19.24 -6.22
N ILE A 153 -18.01 20.11 -7.23
CA ILE A 153 -17.11 21.26 -7.38
C ILE A 153 -17.82 22.53 -6.92
N PHE A 154 -17.16 23.30 -6.04
CA PHE A 154 -17.64 24.60 -5.60
C PHE A 154 -16.55 25.65 -5.65
N GLN A 155 -16.97 26.90 -5.76
CA GLN A 155 -16.11 28.07 -5.65
C GLN A 155 -16.76 29.09 -4.71
N VAL A 156 -15.96 29.65 -3.81
CA VAL A 156 -16.33 30.85 -3.07
C VAL A 156 -15.58 32.03 -3.67
N ASP A 157 -16.29 33.01 -4.21
CA ASP A 157 -15.72 34.18 -4.84
C ASP A 157 -16.58 35.41 -4.54
N GLY A 158 -15.96 36.49 -4.04
CA GLY A 158 -16.67 37.70 -3.62
C GLY A 158 -17.75 37.45 -2.57
N GLY A 159 -17.59 36.45 -1.70
CA GLY A 159 -18.57 36.05 -0.69
C GLY A 159 -19.77 35.27 -1.25
N LEU A 160 -19.78 34.97 -2.55
CA LEU A 160 -20.81 34.16 -3.20
C LEU A 160 -20.33 32.70 -3.30
N LEU A 161 -21.22 31.75 -3.02
CA LEU A 161 -20.99 30.33 -3.28
C LEU A 161 -21.51 30.02 -4.69
N LYS A 162 -20.67 29.31 -5.46
CA LYS A 162 -20.95 28.92 -6.83
C LYS A 162 -20.74 27.43 -6.99
N GLU A 163 -21.59 26.72 -7.75
CA GLU A 163 -21.31 25.37 -8.24
C GLU A 163 -20.36 25.43 -9.42
N GLY A 164 -19.46 24.46 -9.53
CA GLY A 164 -18.56 24.29 -10.66
C GLY A 164 -19.06 23.20 -11.60
N LEU A 165 -19.17 23.53 -12.88
CA LEU A 165 -19.48 22.60 -13.96
C LEU A 165 -18.24 22.39 -14.81
N ILE A 166 -17.88 21.12 -15.05
CA ILE A 166 -16.73 20.76 -15.86
C ILE A 166 -17.18 20.39 -17.28
N SER A 167 -16.46 20.89 -18.27
CA SER A 167 -16.51 20.41 -19.64
C SER A 167 -15.18 19.72 -19.96
N VAL A 168 -15.26 18.46 -20.36
CA VAL A 168 -14.09 17.67 -20.76
C VAL A 168 -13.94 17.75 -22.27
N GLY A 169 -12.78 18.18 -22.73
CA GLY A 169 -12.39 18.26 -24.13
C GLY A 169 -11.04 17.58 -24.36
N SER A 170 -10.58 17.62 -25.59
CA SER A 170 -9.24 17.18 -25.98
C SER A 170 -8.44 18.35 -26.54
N LYS A 171 -7.11 18.29 -26.37
CA LYS A 171 -6.14 19.17 -27.05
C LYS A 171 -6.08 18.89 -28.55
N ASN A 172 -6.50 17.71 -28.99
CA ASN A 172 -6.65 17.37 -30.38
C ASN A 172 -8.01 17.86 -30.91
N ALA A 173 -8.06 18.28 -32.19
CA ALA A 173 -9.29 18.67 -32.84
C ALA A 173 -10.29 17.51 -32.99
N GLU A 174 -9.76 16.31 -33.15
CA GLU A 174 -10.52 15.06 -33.23
C GLU A 174 -9.78 13.96 -32.49
N GLU A 175 -10.50 13.08 -31.81
CA GLU A 175 -9.99 11.87 -31.19
C GLU A 175 -10.47 10.66 -32.02
N PRO A 176 -9.61 10.09 -32.89
CA PRO A 176 -10.01 9.01 -33.78
C PRO A 176 -10.31 7.70 -33.06
N ASP A 177 -9.71 7.48 -31.89
CA ASP A 177 -9.97 6.34 -31.02
C ASP A 177 -10.28 6.80 -29.58
N PRO A 178 -11.54 6.75 -29.15
CA PRO A 178 -11.92 7.10 -27.79
C PRO A 178 -11.41 6.11 -26.73
N LEU A 179 -10.91 4.94 -27.14
CA LEU A 179 -10.33 3.92 -26.24
C LEU A 179 -8.81 4.02 -26.14
N ASP A 180 -8.18 4.97 -26.84
CA ASP A 180 -6.75 5.20 -26.73
C ASP A 180 -6.39 5.57 -25.28
N PRO A 181 -5.56 4.78 -24.57
CA PRO A 181 -5.18 5.07 -23.18
C PRO A 181 -4.44 6.40 -23.01
N GLU A 182 -3.85 6.94 -24.07
CA GLU A 182 -3.16 8.24 -24.06
C GLU A 182 -4.13 9.43 -24.13
N ILE A 183 -5.44 9.22 -24.36
CA ILE A 183 -6.45 10.28 -24.42
C ILE A 183 -6.48 11.09 -23.14
N ILE A 184 -6.23 10.46 -21.98
CA ILE A 184 -6.20 11.10 -20.66
C ILE A 184 -5.16 12.22 -20.61
N GLN A 185 -3.98 12.04 -21.22
CA GLN A 185 -2.92 13.04 -21.25
C GLN A 185 -3.27 14.24 -22.14
N ARG A 186 -4.21 14.05 -23.05
CA ARG A 186 -4.68 15.08 -23.98
C ARG A 186 -5.92 15.83 -23.48
N MET A 187 -6.44 15.49 -22.29
CA MET A 187 -7.60 16.17 -21.71
C MET A 187 -7.37 17.68 -21.61
N ASP A 188 -8.38 18.44 -22.03
CA ASP A 188 -8.49 19.90 -21.91
C ASP A 188 -9.78 20.22 -21.16
N ASN A 189 -9.65 20.37 -19.85
CA ASN A 189 -10.79 20.60 -18.96
C ASN A 189 -11.06 22.08 -18.81
N ARG A 190 -12.34 22.46 -18.88
CA ARG A 190 -12.79 23.85 -18.68
C ARG A 190 -13.88 23.89 -17.64
N PHE A 191 -13.79 24.89 -16.76
CA PHE A 191 -14.75 25.09 -15.68
C PHE A 191 -15.63 26.28 -15.96
N ARG A 192 -16.89 26.20 -15.54
CA ARG A 192 -17.86 27.29 -15.51
C ARG A 192 -18.56 27.27 -14.16
N TYR A 193 -18.77 28.43 -13.60
CA TYR A 193 -19.33 28.59 -12.27
C TYR A 193 -20.66 29.31 -12.29
N ASN A 194 -21.69 28.78 -11.61
CA ASN A 194 -23.00 29.37 -11.45
C ASN A 194 -23.26 29.67 -9.97
N THR A 195 -23.73 30.87 -9.64
CA THR A 195 -24.09 31.18 -8.26
C THR A 195 -25.26 30.32 -7.79
N ILE A 196 -25.15 29.77 -6.60
CA ILE A 196 -26.15 28.89 -5.99
C ILE A 196 -26.55 29.37 -4.59
N SER A 197 -27.72 28.90 -4.14
CA SER A 197 -28.12 28.99 -2.74
C SER A 197 -27.83 27.68 -2.02
N PRO A 198 -26.97 27.65 -0.98
CA PRO A 198 -26.69 26.43 -0.22
C PRO A 198 -27.94 25.76 0.34
N ALA A 199 -28.98 26.57 0.67
CA ALA A 199 -30.21 26.09 1.27
C ALA A 199 -31.06 25.18 0.39
N SER A 200 -30.87 25.24 -0.95
CA SER A 200 -31.65 24.45 -1.92
C SER A 200 -30.81 23.58 -2.84
N TYR A 201 -29.52 23.45 -2.59
CA TYR A 201 -28.62 22.73 -3.49
C TYR A 201 -28.73 21.24 -3.30
N TYR A 202 -28.53 20.73 -2.07
CA TYR A 202 -28.70 19.33 -1.76
C TYR A 202 -30.13 19.02 -1.34
N THR A 203 -30.77 18.10 -2.04
CA THR A 203 -32.16 17.66 -1.77
C THR A 203 -32.21 16.13 -1.86
N ASP A 204 -31.12 15.44 -1.48
CA ASP A 204 -31.05 14.00 -1.59
C ASP A 204 -31.88 13.31 -0.50
N GLU A 205 -32.42 12.14 -0.86
CA GLU A 205 -33.25 11.30 0.03
C GLU A 205 -32.39 10.53 1.06
N GLU A 206 -31.08 10.59 0.96
CA GLU A 206 -30.18 9.81 1.80
C GLU A 206 -29.95 10.41 3.20
N GLY A 207 -30.40 11.66 3.45
CA GLY A 207 -30.37 12.29 4.76
C GLY A 207 -29.04 12.96 5.13
N ASP A 208 -28.14 13.19 4.17
CA ASP A 208 -26.89 13.92 4.37
C ASP A 208 -27.00 15.40 3.96
N GLU A 209 -28.07 15.81 3.34
CA GLU A 209 -28.29 17.16 2.80
C GLU A 209 -28.04 18.26 3.81
N GLU A 210 -28.49 18.11 5.03
CA GLU A 210 -28.32 19.12 6.07
C GLU A 210 -26.85 19.27 6.48
N HIS A 211 -26.10 18.15 6.53
CA HIS A 211 -24.67 18.18 6.82
C HIS A 211 -23.88 18.83 5.67
N PHE A 212 -24.19 18.49 4.42
CA PHE A 212 -23.53 19.08 3.25
C PHE A 212 -23.82 20.58 3.12
N LYS A 213 -25.07 21.00 3.34
CA LYS A 213 -25.45 22.42 3.40
C LYS A 213 -24.61 23.18 4.44
N ARG A 214 -24.50 22.66 5.65
CA ARG A 214 -23.74 23.29 6.73
C ARG A 214 -22.26 23.39 6.40
N ILE A 215 -21.67 22.36 5.82
CA ILE A 215 -20.28 22.38 5.35
C ILE A 215 -20.08 23.47 4.30
N LEU A 216 -20.98 23.58 3.30
CA LEU A 216 -20.91 24.62 2.29
C LEU A 216 -21.11 26.04 2.88
N LEU A 217 -22.00 26.21 3.85
CA LEU A 217 -22.19 27.46 4.57
C LEU A 217 -20.95 27.86 5.36
N TRP A 218 -20.29 26.87 5.99
CA TRP A 218 -19.04 27.09 6.70
C TRP A 218 -17.95 27.59 5.76
N TYR A 219 -17.73 26.94 4.61
CA TYR A 219 -16.75 27.38 3.61
C TYR A 219 -17.09 28.78 3.04
N LYS A 220 -18.35 29.01 2.74
CA LYS A 220 -18.82 30.34 2.30
C LYS A 220 -18.47 31.43 3.31
N ASP A 221 -18.71 31.19 4.60
CA ASP A 221 -18.42 32.14 5.67
C ASP A 221 -16.92 32.31 5.89
N TYR A 222 -16.18 31.22 5.89
CA TYR A 222 -14.73 31.21 6.06
C TYR A 222 -14.01 32.02 4.98
N PHE A 223 -14.40 31.84 3.71
CA PHE A 223 -13.75 32.50 2.57
C PHE A 223 -14.43 33.82 2.13
N LYS A 224 -15.47 34.30 2.80
CA LYS A 224 -16.23 35.49 2.37
C LYS A 224 -15.39 36.76 2.20
N ASN A 225 -14.32 36.90 2.97
CA ASN A 225 -13.45 38.08 2.98
C ASN A 225 -12.10 37.84 2.26
N THR A 226 -11.91 36.70 1.66
CA THR A 226 -10.68 36.43 0.88
C THR A 226 -10.74 37.14 -0.45
N SER A 227 -9.70 37.90 -0.79
CA SER A 227 -9.62 38.64 -2.06
C SER A 227 -9.36 37.76 -3.28
N THR A 228 -8.93 36.51 -3.06
CA THR A 228 -8.47 35.59 -4.11
C THR A 228 -9.47 34.46 -4.38
N GLY A 229 -10.56 34.38 -3.65
CA GLY A 229 -11.51 33.26 -3.75
C GLY A 229 -10.94 31.93 -3.24
N ALA A 230 -11.74 30.88 -3.36
CA ALA A 230 -11.35 29.52 -3.03
C ALA A 230 -12.10 28.52 -3.91
N SER A 231 -11.41 27.49 -4.40
CA SER A 231 -12.01 26.35 -5.12
C SER A 231 -12.00 25.11 -4.23
N LEU A 232 -13.14 24.45 -4.15
CA LEU A 232 -13.41 23.36 -3.23
C LEU A 232 -13.91 22.12 -3.97
N LEU A 233 -13.41 20.97 -3.60
CA LEU A 233 -14.02 19.68 -3.93
C LEU A 233 -14.76 19.17 -2.69
N LEU A 234 -16.03 18.82 -2.81
CA LEU A 234 -16.78 18.16 -1.73
C LEU A 234 -16.87 16.66 -2.07
N PRO A 235 -16.20 15.76 -1.30
CA PRO A 235 -16.13 14.35 -1.62
C PRO A 235 -17.39 13.59 -1.21
N VAL A 236 -18.51 13.92 -1.87
CA VAL A 236 -19.85 13.38 -1.55
C VAL A 236 -19.92 11.86 -1.68
N GLY A 237 -19.21 11.29 -2.66
CA GLY A 237 -19.15 9.84 -2.83
C GLY A 237 -18.50 9.14 -1.62
N ALA A 238 -17.38 9.67 -1.13
CA ALA A 238 -16.72 9.14 0.06
C ALA A 238 -17.61 9.28 1.31
N MET A 239 -18.21 10.45 1.53
CA MET A 239 -19.06 10.68 2.70
C MET A 239 -20.30 9.77 2.71
N ARG A 240 -20.95 9.57 1.56
CA ARG A 240 -22.09 8.66 1.42
C ARG A 240 -21.68 7.19 1.66
N ALA A 241 -20.55 6.75 1.09
CA ALA A 241 -20.00 5.42 1.35
C ALA A 241 -19.73 5.20 2.85
N LEU A 242 -19.07 6.18 3.50
CA LEU A 242 -18.76 6.12 4.93
C LEU A 242 -20.01 6.11 5.82
N ARG A 243 -21.08 6.80 5.43
CA ARG A 243 -22.37 6.74 6.11
C ARG A 243 -22.97 5.32 6.05
N ARG A 244 -23.01 4.71 4.86
CA ARG A 244 -23.53 3.36 4.67
C ARG A 244 -22.72 2.33 5.46
N LEU A 245 -21.40 2.44 5.42
CA LEU A 245 -20.51 1.54 6.17
C LEU A 245 -20.60 1.76 7.69
N GLY A 246 -20.70 3.00 8.15
CA GLY A 246 -20.93 3.29 9.57
C GLY A 246 -22.23 2.69 10.10
N ALA A 247 -23.27 2.64 9.26
CA ALA A 247 -24.54 2.00 9.62
C ALA A 247 -24.41 0.50 9.90
N LEU A 248 -23.41 -0.21 9.36
CA LEU A 248 -23.16 -1.63 9.62
C LEU A 248 -22.95 -1.90 11.11
N SER A 249 -22.37 -0.96 11.85
CA SER A 249 -22.05 -1.04 13.29
C SER A 249 -22.82 -0.02 14.14
N ASN A 250 -24.00 0.41 13.68
CA ASN A 250 -24.81 1.41 14.38
C ASN A 250 -24.03 2.73 14.64
N ASN A 251 -23.30 3.22 13.64
CA ASN A 251 -22.50 4.42 13.68
C ASN A 251 -21.38 4.42 14.74
N LYS A 252 -20.75 3.26 14.93
CA LYS A 252 -19.51 3.12 15.68
C LYS A 252 -18.41 2.73 14.72
N ALA A 253 -17.57 3.66 14.30
CA ALA A 253 -16.60 3.41 13.25
C ALA A 253 -15.28 4.12 13.48
N LEU A 254 -14.20 3.46 13.09
CA LEU A 254 -12.90 4.07 12.80
C LEU A 254 -12.70 4.07 11.29
N VAL A 255 -12.26 5.20 10.73
CA VAL A 255 -11.81 5.28 9.33
C VAL A 255 -10.38 5.78 9.31
N ILE A 256 -9.50 5.08 8.61
CA ILE A 256 -8.12 5.52 8.34
C ILE A 256 -7.99 5.63 6.83
N SER A 257 -7.64 6.82 6.35
CA SER A 257 -7.47 7.05 4.92
C SER A 257 -6.15 7.73 4.61
N GLY A 258 -5.50 7.26 3.55
CA GLY A 258 -4.31 7.87 2.96
C GLY A 258 -4.52 8.13 1.48
N ASP A 259 -4.44 9.41 1.08
CA ASP A 259 -4.62 9.82 -0.30
C ASP A 259 -3.93 11.16 -0.57
N LYS A 260 -3.83 11.56 -1.84
CA LYS A 260 -3.50 12.93 -2.21
C LYS A 260 -4.65 13.83 -1.80
N GLY A 261 -4.40 14.81 -0.96
CA GLY A 261 -5.50 15.63 -0.47
C GLY A 261 -5.09 16.85 0.32
N ASN A 262 -6.10 17.61 0.74
CA ASN A 262 -5.98 18.80 1.55
C ASN A 262 -6.78 18.62 2.84
N ASN A 263 -6.15 18.89 3.97
CA ASN A 263 -6.77 18.71 5.29
C ASN A 263 -6.87 20.04 6.09
N HIS A 264 -6.35 21.13 5.51
CA HIS A 264 -6.45 22.47 6.07
C HIS A 264 -7.22 23.39 5.10
N PRO A 265 -8.19 24.18 5.57
CA PRO A 265 -9.01 25.02 4.69
C PRO A 265 -8.18 26.10 3.97
N GLU A 266 -7.08 26.56 4.57
CA GLU A 266 -6.18 27.55 3.98
C GLU A 266 -5.60 27.09 2.63
N GLN A 267 -5.47 25.78 2.42
CA GLN A 267 -4.94 25.19 1.18
C GLN A 267 -5.84 25.41 -0.04
N PHE A 268 -7.10 25.76 0.17
CA PHE A 268 -8.04 26.07 -0.91
C PHE A 268 -8.03 27.55 -1.32
N SER A 269 -7.42 28.42 -0.52
CA SER A 269 -7.37 29.86 -0.78
C SER A 269 -6.54 30.16 -2.04
N GLY A 270 -7.07 31.02 -2.92
CA GLY A 270 -6.41 31.41 -4.16
C GLY A 270 -6.51 30.40 -5.30
N LEU A 271 -7.11 29.25 -5.09
CA LEU A 271 -7.41 28.32 -6.16
C LEU A 271 -8.60 28.83 -6.98
N MET A 272 -8.42 28.97 -8.28
CA MET A 272 -9.52 29.35 -9.19
C MET A 272 -10.30 28.12 -9.66
N ASP A 273 -9.60 27.05 -9.99
CA ASP A 273 -10.14 25.78 -10.45
C ASP A 273 -9.57 24.62 -9.64
N PRO A 274 -10.27 23.48 -9.52
CA PRO A 274 -9.73 22.29 -8.91
C PRO A 274 -8.54 21.77 -9.71
N HIS A 275 -7.51 21.33 -9.01
CA HIS A 275 -6.39 20.65 -9.64
C HIS A 275 -6.76 19.21 -10.00
N ILE A 276 -6.65 18.85 -11.29
CA ILE A 276 -6.78 17.48 -11.79
C ILE A 276 -5.40 17.01 -12.23
N ALA A 277 -4.85 16.03 -11.52
CA ALA A 277 -3.57 15.44 -11.88
C ALA A 277 -3.76 14.39 -12.98
N LEU A 278 -2.97 14.49 -14.07
CA LEU A 278 -2.99 13.58 -15.21
C LEU A 278 -1.67 12.80 -15.27
N HIS A 279 -1.71 11.48 -15.08
CA HIS A 279 -0.53 10.61 -15.08
C HIS A 279 -0.88 9.16 -15.43
N GLY A 280 -1.30 8.91 -16.68
CA GLY A 280 -1.80 7.59 -17.13
C GLY A 280 -3.19 7.22 -16.58
N SER A 281 -3.66 7.94 -15.58
CA SER A 281 -5.02 8.07 -15.06
C SER A 281 -5.22 9.53 -14.66
N PHE A 282 -6.40 9.89 -14.18
CA PHE A 282 -6.60 11.19 -13.52
C PHE A 282 -6.88 10.96 -12.03
N SER A 283 -6.49 11.93 -11.21
CA SER A 283 -6.82 11.94 -9.79
C SER A 283 -7.15 13.36 -9.33
N LEU A 284 -8.01 13.42 -8.32
CA LEU A 284 -8.44 14.65 -7.67
C LEU A 284 -7.78 14.78 -6.30
N MET A 285 -7.71 16.00 -5.77
CA MET A 285 -7.25 16.22 -4.41
C MET A 285 -8.43 16.02 -3.44
N VAL A 286 -8.32 15.01 -2.57
CA VAL A 286 -9.36 14.73 -1.57
C VAL A 286 -9.44 15.88 -0.55
N ASN A 287 -10.63 16.40 -0.33
CA ASN A 287 -10.88 17.36 0.73
C ASN A 287 -11.13 16.65 2.06
N TYR A 288 -10.05 16.29 2.76
CA TYR A 288 -10.11 15.65 4.07
C TYR A 288 -10.70 16.55 5.17
N HIS A 289 -10.53 17.87 5.04
CA HIS A 289 -11.17 18.81 5.96
C HIS A 289 -12.70 18.70 5.90
N ALA A 290 -13.29 18.56 4.70
CA ALA A 290 -14.74 18.40 4.56
C ALA A 290 -15.22 17.05 5.14
N ILE A 291 -14.46 15.96 4.95
CA ILE A 291 -14.77 14.67 5.57
C ILE A 291 -14.71 14.80 7.10
N GLY A 292 -13.66 15.42 7.65
CA GLY A 292 -13.55 15.69 9.09
C GLY A 292 -14.72 16.50 9.64
N ALA A 293 -15.09 17.59 8.97
CA ALA A 293 -16.23 18.40 9.33
C ALA A 293 -17.55 17.59 9.35
N TRP A 294 -17.71 16.66 8.40
CA TRP A 294 -18.86 15.78 8.37
C TRP A 294 -18.88 14.81 9.56
N PHE A 295 -17.74 14.18 9.93
CA PHE A 295 -17.65 13.33 11.12
C PHE A 295 -17.93 14.11 12.40
N THR A 296 -17.34 15.29 12.55
CA THR A 296 -17.58 16.16 13.72
C THR A 296 -19.04 16.58 13.82
N SER A 297 -19.72 16.84 12.68
CA SER A 297 -21.14 17.17 12.65
C SER A 297 -22.06 16.02 13.08
N LYS A 298 -21.59 14.78 12.93
CA LYS A 298 -22.29 13.56 13.35
C LYS A 298 -21.89 13.07 14.76
N GLY A 299 -21.18 13.88 15.51
CA GLY A 299 -20.77 13.57 16.88
C GLY A 299 -19.41 12.89 17.00
N GLY A 300 -18.73 12.63 15.88
CA GLY A 300 -17.38 12.10 15.84
C GLY A 300 -16.30 13.17 15.92
N PHE A 301 -15.08 12.81 15.52
CA PHE A 301 -13.93 13.73 15.41
C PHE A 301 -12.97 13.28 14.31
N ALA A 302 -12.05 14.16 13.94
CA ALA A 302 -10.99 13.92 12.99
C ALA A 302 -9.60 14.15 13.59
N LEU A 303 -8.62 13.38 13.13
CA LEU A 303 -7.19 13.61 13.29
C LEU A 303 -6.58 13.72 11.91
N HIS A 304 -5.83 14.78 11.67
CA HIS A 304 -5.23 15.07 10.38
C HIS A 304 -3.71 15.13 10.48
N ASN A 305 -3.02 14.69 9.42
CA ASN A 305 -1.60 14.93 9.27
C ASN A 305 -1.32 16.44 9.30
N PRO A 306 -0.49 16.94 10.24
CA PRO A 306 -0.23 18.36 10.38
C PRO A 306 0.65 18.95 9.27
N GLN A 307 1.36 18.13 8.48
CA GLN A 307 2.26 18.60 7.43
C GLN A 307 1.48 19.18 6.25
N GLU A 308 1.77 20.42 5.87
CA GLU A 308 1.09 21.08 4.76
C GLU A 308 1.59 20.58 3.40
N GLU A 309 2.91 20.39 3.24
CA GLU A 309 3.53 19.97 1.97
C GLU A 309 3.51 18.46 1.71
N ALA A 310 2.84 17.66 2.54
CA ALA A 310 2.76 16.24 2.31
C ALA A 310 1.94 15.92 1.05
N SER A 311 2.51 15.19 0.10
CA SER A 311 1.79 14.70 -1.08
C SER A 311 0.84 13.55 -0.76
N LEU A 312 1.14 12.77 0.28
CA LEU A 312 0.25 11.77 0.87
C LEU A 312 -0.26 12.30 2.21
N LYS A 313 -1.54 12.58 2.31
CA LYS A 313 -2.22 12.94 3.56
C LYS A 313 -2.80 11.69 4.20
N VAL A 314 -2.48 11.46 5.46
CA VAL A 314 -3.14 10.44 6.27
C VAL A 314 -4.08 11.13 7.24
N SER A 315 -5.33 10.71 7.24
CA SER A 315 -6.34 11.21 8.16
C SER A 315 -7.05 10.04 8.83
N CYS A 316 -7.44 10.26 10.07
CA CYS A 316 -8.20 9.31 10.86
C CYS A 316 -9.49 9.96 11.35
N PHE A 317 -10.60 9.24 11.23
CA PHE A 317 -11.91 9.73 11.63
C PHE A 317 -12.58 8.70 12.54
N VAL A 318 -13.16 9.16 13.63
CA VAL A 318 -13.94 8.31 14.54
C VAL A 318 -15.39 8.77 14.51
N LEU A 319 -16.29 7.83 14.32
CA LEU A 319 -17.72 8.03 14.49
C LEU A 319 -18.15 7.37 15.80
N ASP A 320 -18.61 8.20 16.73
CA ASP A 320 -19.10 7.77 18.03
C ASP A 320 -20.21 8.73 18.50
N SER A 321 -21.44 8.31 18.31
CA SER A 321 -22.60 9.12 18.66
C SER A 321 -22.72 9.44 20.15
N SER A 322 -22.02 8.71 21.02
CA SER A 322 -22.00 8.99 22.47
C SER A 322 -21.24 10.26 22.84
N LEU A 323 -20.37 10.73 21.93
CA LEU A 323 -19.61 11.98 22.11
C LEU A 323 -20.45 13.23 21.87
N SER A 324 -21.62 13.09 21.24
CA SER A 324 -22.53 14.21 21.00
C SER A 324 -23.23 14.62 22.29
N THR A 325 -23.19 15.92 22.61
CA THR A 325 -24.02 16.47 23.68
C THR A 325 -25.40 16.85 23.13
N PRO A 326 -26.50 16.54 23.84
CA PRO A 326 -27.82 16.95 23.44
C PRO A 326 -27.86 18.50 23.28
N GLY A 327 -28.24 18.97 22.09
CA GLY A 327 -28.29 20.42 21.80
C GLY A 327 -27.01 20.97 21.13
N ASP A 328 -26.01 20.14 20.83
CA ASP A 328 -24.79 20.52 20.08
C ASP A 328 -25.08 20.76 18.59
N THR A 329 -25.92 21.80 18.33
CA THR A 329 -26.26 22.21 16.96
C THR A 329 -25.27 23.20 16.37
N ASP A 330 -24.37 23.75 17.18
CA ASP A 330 -23.42 24.79 16.78
C ASP A 330 -21.99 24.29 16.59
N TRP A 331 -21.85 23.26 15.76
CA TRP A 331 -20.51 22.76 15.38
C TRP A 331 -19.80 23.74 14.39
N LEU A 332 -20.52 24.75 13.87
CA LEU A 332 -19.97 25.75 12.97
C LEU A 332 -19.38 26.97 13.70
N GLY A 333 -19.80 27.28 14.93
CA GLY A 333 -19.46 28.52 15.62
C GLY A 333 -18.13 28.53 16.36
N SER A 334 -17.84 27.49 17.09
CA SER A 334 -16.53 27.27 17.71
C SER A 334 -15.70 26.34 16.81
N SER A 335 -14.42 26.56 16.76
CA SER A 335 -13.55 25.89 15.80
C SER A 335 -13.78 24.37 15.78
N LEU A 336 -13.93 23.78 14.59
CA LEU A 336 -13.94 22.33 14.40
C LEU A 336 -12.83 21.67 15.21
N SER A 337 -11.65 22.29 15.23
CA SER A 337 -10.45 21.89 15.96
C SER A 337 -10.67 21.78 17.48
N GLU A 338 -11.46 22.66 18.10
CA GLU A 338 -11.74 22.58 19.55
C GLU A 338 -12.62 21.37 19.88
N LYS A 339 -13.62 21.08 19.05
CA LYS A 339 -14.48 19.90 19.21
C LYS A 339 -13.71 18.62 18.97
N ASP A 340 -12.90 18.55 17.92
CA ASP A 340 -12.04 17.41 17.63
C ASP A 340 -11.07 17.15 18.78
N THR A 341 -10.44 18.18 19.32
CA THR A 341 -9.55 18.09 20.47
C THR A 341 -10.28 17.58 21.72
N ALA A 342 -11.45 18.12 22.03
CA ALA A 342 -12.22 17.72 23.20
C ALA A 342 -12.72 16.27 23.13
N ARG A 343 -13.16 15.83 21.94
CA ARG A 343 -13.68 14.47 21.71
C ARG A 343 -12.57 13.45 21.62
N SER A 344 -11.48 13.76 20.89
CA SER A 344 -10.34 12.87 20.75
C SER A 344 -9.61 12.61 22.07
N ALA A 345 -9.73 13.49 23.08
CA ALA A 345 -9.19 13.27 24.42
C ALA A 345 -9.72 12.01 25.11
N LYS A 346 -10.87 11.46 24.66
CA LYS A 346 -11.41 10.17 25.12
C LYS A 346 -10.71 8.96 24.47
N TYR A 347 -9.88 9.19 23.48
CA TYR A 347 -9.13 8.16 22.73
C TYR A 347 -7.61 8.38 22.81
N PRO A 348 -7.00 8.32 24.02
CA PRO A 348 -5.60 8.70 24.21
C PRO A 348 -4.60 7.78 23.52
N HIS A 349 -4.90 6.46 23.40
CA HIS A 349 -4.01 5.53 22.70
C HIS A 349 -4.08 5.73 21.19
N LEU A 350 -5.25 6.01 20.64
CA LEU A 350 -5.42 6.38 19.22
C LEU A 350 -4.63 7.66 18.90
N CYS A 351 -4.82 8.72 19.71
CA CYS A 351 -4.11 10.00 19.53
C CYS A 351 -2.60 9.82 19.63
N ARG A 352 -2.13 9.01 20.57
CA ARG A 352 -0.70 8.73 20.74
C ARG A 352 -0.15 7.97 19.55
N ALA A 353 -0.84 6.93 19.08
CA ALA A 353 -0.43 6.17 17.91
C ALA A 353 -0.40 7.04 16.65
N PHE A 354 -1.41 7.91 16.47
CA PHE A 354 -1.43 8.85 15.35
C PHE A 354 -0.24 9.82 15.40
N ALA A 355 0.04 10.40 16.56
CA ALA A 355 1.18 11.30 16.76
C ALA A 355 2.53 10.59 16.49
N ASP A 356 2.70 9.35 16.94
CA ASP A 356 3.96 8.62 16.79
C ASP A 356 4.21 8.14 15.34
N TYR A 357 3.16 7.71 14.64
CA TYR A 357 3.29 7.03 13.35
C TYR A 357 2.85 7.85 12.13
N VAL A 358 2.15 8.97 12.35
CA VAL A 358 1.73 9.87 11.27
C VAL A 358 2.41 11.23 11.39
N ASP A 359 2.38 11.86 12.60
CA ASP A 359 2.90 13.22 12.77
C ASP A 359 4.42 13.28 12.88
N SER A 360 5.03 12.35 13.66
CA SER A 360 6.48 12.37 13.93
C SER A 360 7.29 11.88 12.74
N PHE A 361 6.89 10.77 12.14
CA PHE A 361 7.50 10.19 10.94
C PHE A 361 6.49 9.26 10.27
N GLY A 362 5.84 9.76 9.24
CA GLY A 362 4.76 9.06 8.55
C GLY A 362 5.17 8.43 7.22
N PRO A 363 4.20 7.84 6.52
CA PRO A 363 4.43 7.24 5.19
C PRO A 363 4.96 8.23 4.15
N ASN A 364 4.51 9.50 4.22
CA ASN A 364 5.01 10.54 3.32
C ASN A 364 6.49 10.84 3.56
N ASP A 365 6.93 10.91 4.82
CA ASP A 365 8.33 11.18 5.17
C ASP A 365 9.25 10.06 4.68
N PHE A 366 8.80 8.81 4.86
CA PHE A 366 9.53 7.66 4.33
C PHE A 366 9.64 7.70 2.80
N PHE A 367 8.57 8.07 2.11
CA PHE A 367 8.58 8.22 0.65
C PHE A 367 9.55 9.32 0.20
N VAL A 368 9.50 10.50 0.82
CA VAL A 368 10.40 11.62 0.52
C VAL A 368 11.85 11.22 0.75
N LEU A 369 12.16 10.60 1.90
CA LEU A 369 13.51 10.13 2.22
C LEU A 369 14.02 9.12 1.18
N GLN A 370 13.20 8.13 0.82
CA GLN A 370 13.54 7.13 -0.18
C GLN A 370 13.78 7.77 -1.56
N LYS A 371 12.94 8.74 -1.94
CA LYS A 371 13.04 9.44 -3.21
C LYS A 371 14.33 10.28 -3.27
N SER A 372 14.60 11.09 -2.25
CA SER A 372 15.81 11.90 -2.17
C SER A 372 17.10 11.06 -2.22
N ILE A 373 17.15 9.94 -1.47
CA ILE A 373 18.33 9.06 -1.53
C ILE A 373 18.51 8.50 -2.95
N LYS A 374 17.44 8.20 -3.67
CA LYS A 374 17.53 7.63 -5.03
C LYS A 374 17.88 8.66 -6.09
N GLU A 375 17.28 9.84 -6.01
CA GLU A 375 17.34 10.86 -7.06
C GLU A 375 18.50 11.86 -6.85
N ASP A 376 18.73 12.29 -5.60
CA ASP A 376 19.69 13.32 -5.27
C ASP A 376 21.10 12.77 -4.97
N THR A 377 21.22 11.45 -4.74
CA THR A 377 22.50 10.81 -4.43
C THR A 377 22.81 9.73 -5.48
N PRO A 378 23.60 10.02 -6.53
CA PRO A 378 23.87 9.09 -7.63
C PRO A 378 24.43 7.73 -7.20
N ASN A 379 25.25 7.70 -6.13
CA ASN A 379 25.80 6.48 -5.54
C ASN A 379 25.64 6.55 -4.02
N PRO A 380 24.47 6.24 -3.48
CA PRO A 380 24.25 6.30 -2.04
C PRO A 380 25.16 5.27 -1.33
N PRO A 381 25.76 5.64 -0.18
CA PRO A 381 26.55 4.69 0.61
C PRO A 381 25.72 3.47 0.98
N LEU A 382 26.29 2.26 0.86
CA LEU A 382 25.58 1.02 1.21
C LEU A 382 25.00 1.04 2.63
N ARG A 383 25.69 1.70 3.59
CA ARG A 383 25.17 1.85 4.97
C ARG A 383 23.88 2.65 5.02
N THR A 384 23.74 3.68 4.18
CA THR A 384 22.50 4.47 4.07
C THR A 384 21.36 3.61 3.50
N VAL A 385 21.65 2.84 2.45
CA VAL A 385 20.67 1.91 1.87
C VAL A 385 20.22 0.84 2.87
N VAL A 386 21.16 0.27 3.63
CA VAL A 386 20.84 -0.72 4.68
C VAL A 386 20.02 -0.08 5.81
N ALA A 387 20.32 1.15 6.19
CA ALA A 387 19.52 1.88 7.20
C ALA A 387 18.08 2.14 6.69
N LEU A 388 17.94 2.51 5.40
CA LEU A 388 16.63 2.69 4.77
C LEU A 388 15.84 1.38 4.69
N LEU A 389 16.50 0.26 4.33
CA LEU A 389 15.88 -1.06 4.34
C LEU A 389 15.39 -1.46 5.74
N LYS A 390 16.21 -1.22 6.77
CA LYS A 390 15.81 -1.47 8.18
C LYS A 390 14.62 -0.60 8.58
N LEU A 391 14.63 0.68 8.22
CA LEU A 391 13.52 1.60 8.50
C LEU A 391 12.23 1.17 7.78
N GLY A 392 12.33 0.68 6.55
CA GLY A 392 11.22 0.12 5.76
C GLY A 392 10.95 -1.36 6.05
N ASP A 393 11.54 -1.93 7.11
CA ASP A 393 11.37 -3.33 7.52
C ASP A 393 11.65 -4.35 6.41
N TRP A 394 12.68 -4.09 5.62
CA TRP A 394 13.12 -4.92 4.49
C TRP A 394 12.05 -5.06 3.39
N ASP A 395 11.38 -3.94 3.10
CA ASP A 395 10.38 -3.85 2.03
C ASP A 395 10.98 -4.29 0.67
N PRO A 396 10.33 -5.22 -0.06
CA PRO A 396 10.81 -5.73 -1.34
C PRO A 396 10.93 -4.66 -2.43
N ASP A 397 10.04 -3.66 -2.46
CA ASP A 397 10.10 -2.59 -3.45
C ASP A 397 11.28 -1.64 -3.17
N VAL A 398 11.57 -1.38 -1.89
CA VAL A 398 12.77 -0.62 -1.49
C VAL A 398 14.04 -1.39 -1.85
N PHE A 399 14.09 -2.69 -1.58
CA PHE A 399 15.20 -3.56 -1.98
C PHE A 399 15.40 -3.51 -3.49
N PHE A 400 14.35 -3.73 -4.27
CA PHE A 400 14.43 -3.74 -5.74
C PHE A 400 14.87 -2.38 -6.30
N LYS A 401 14.41 -1.29 -5.71
CA LYS A 401 14.78 0.08 -6.09
C LYS A 401 16.27 0.36 -5.90
N PHE A 402 16.88 -0.21 -4.86
CA PHE A 402 18.29 -0.03 -4.52
C PHE A 402 19.18 -1.24 -4.81
N ARG A 403 18.66 -2.26 -5.51
CA ARG A 403 19.38 -3.51 -5.79
C ARG A 403 20.75 -3.32 -6.41
N ASP A 404 20.88 -2.39 -7.35
CA ASP A 404 22.15 -2.14 -8.04
C ASP A 404 23.23 -1.61 -7.08
N CYS A 405 22.85 -0.73 -6.16
CA CYS A 405 23.75 -0.28 -5.09
C CYS A 405 24.18 -1.45 -4.20
N ILE A 406 23.23 -2.29 -3.80
CA ILE A 406 23.49 -3.45 -2.93
C ILE A 406 24.42 -4.43 -3.66
N LEU A 407 24.10 -4.80 -4.89
CA LEU A 407 24.88 -5.76 -5.69
C LEU A 407 26.30 -5.29 -5.97
N ASN A 408 26.48 -4.00 -6.23
CA ASN A 408 27.81 -3.43 -6.53
C ASN A 408 28.70 -3.30 -5.30
N HIS A 409 28.13 -3.03 -4.13
CA HIS A 409 28.93 -2.71 -2.94
C HIS A 409 29.00 -3.83 -1.89
N ALA A 410 28.04 -4.75 -1.86
CA ALA A 410 28.03 -5.85 -0.88
C ALA A 410 29.26 -6.78 -0.98
N PRO A 411 29.82 -7.11 -2.18
CA PRO A 411 31.00 -7.99 -2.27
C PRO A 411 32.22 -7.45 -1.54
N THR A 412 32.38 -6.14 -1.48
CA THR A 412 33.58 -5.46 -0.92
C THR A 412 33.32 -4.77 0.43
N CYS A 413 32.11 -4.85 0.97
CA CYS A 413 31.76 -4.21 2.24
C CYS A 413 32.43 -4.91 3.44
N ASP A 414 32.52 -4.18 4.57
CA ASP A 414 33.02 -4.74 5.82
C ASP A 414 32.13 -5.89 6.35
N GLN A 415 32.71 -6.76 7.16
CA GLN A 415 32.04 -7.97 7.66
C GLN A 415 30.80 -7.65 8.50
N LYS A 416 30.77 -6.52 9.24
CA LYS A 416 29.61 -6.15 10.06
C LYS A 416 28.41 -5.81 9.19
N LEU A 417 28.63 -5.00 8.15
CA LEU A 417 27.59 -4.62 7.21
C LEU A 417 27.09 -5.82 6.38
N ARG A 418 28.03 -6.74 6.00
CA ARG A 418 27.67 -8.00 5.34
C ARG A 418 26.79 -8.86 6.23
N ASN A 419 27.12 -8.99 7.52
CA ASN A 419 26.30 -9.73 8.47
C ASN A 419 24.89 -9.11 8.62
N ASP A 420 24.77 -7.78 8.62
CA ASP A 420 23.49 -7.10 8.66
C ASP A 420 22.64 -7.41 7.42
N LEU A 421 23.26 -7.38 6.23
CA LEU A 421 22.61 -7.76 4.98
C LEU A 421 22.16 -9.23 4.99
N CYS A 422 23.02 -10.15 5.38
CA CYS A 422 22.69 -11.58 5.43
C CYS A 422 21.54 -11.89 6.41
N ARG A 423 21.36 -11.10 7.47
CA ARG A 423 20.22 -11.24 8.40
C ARG A 423 18.95 -10.66 7.83
N GLY A 424 19.05 -9.59 7.04
CA GLY A 424 17.90 -8.84 6.57
C GLY A 424 17.36 -9.30 5.22
N ILE A 425 18.22 -9.71 4.29
CA ILE A 425 17.82 -10.12 2.93
C ILE A 425 16.77 -11.24 2.92
N PRO A 426 16.81 -12.28 3.77
CA PRO A 426 15.73 -13.27 3.83
C PRO A 426 14.36 -12.65 4.13
N ARG A 427 14.31 -11.60 4.96
CA ARG A 427 13.06 -10.89 5.25
C ARG A 427 12.47 -10.18 4.02
N VAL A 428 13.32 -9.77 3.07
CA VAL A 428 12.83 -9.22 1.79
C VAL A 428 11.97 -10.25 1.08
N TRP A 429 12.42 -11.52 1.03
CA TRP A 429 11.64 -12.60 0.45
C TRP A 429 10.40 -12.94 1.26
N ASP A 430 10.51 -13.00 2.58
CA ASP A 430 9.39 -13.26 3.47
C ASP A 430 8.30 -12.17 3.36
N ASN A 431 8.68 -10.94 3.04
CA ASN A 431 7.77 -9.81 2.82
C ASN A 431 7.26 -9.73 1.37
N TYR A 432 7.78 -10.56 0.46
CA TYR A 432 7.41 -10.43 -0.94
C TYR A 432 5.99 -10.91 -1.21
N TYR A 433 5.18 -10.00 -1.78
CA TYR A 433 3.86 -10.27 -2.30
C TYR A 433 3.91 -10.20 -3.83
N MET A 434 3.76 -11.34 -4.48
CA MET A 434 3.94 -11.46 -5.93
C MET A 434 2.74 -10.85 -6.68
N MET A 435 2.97 -9.77 -7.41
CA MET A 435 1.93 -9.08 -8.19
C MET A 435 2.11 -9.26 -9.69
N ASP A 436 3.33 -9.18 -10.15
CA ASP A 436 3.69 -9.36 -11.56
C ASP A 436 5.05 -10.08 -11.67
N MET A 437 5.29 -10.64 -12.85
CA MET A 437 6.53 -11.39 -13.13
C MET A 437 7.72 -10.48 -13.52
N GLU A 438 7.51 -9.16 -13.62
CA GLU A 438 8.57 -8.23 -14.05
C GLU A 438 9.62 -7.99 -12.95
N LYS A 439 9.22 -8.19 -11.69
CA LYS A 439 10.11 -8.04 -10.53
C LYS A 439 10.45 -9.40 -9.94
N ASP A 440 11.48 -10.04 -10.43
CA ASP A 440 11.99 -11.28 -9.85
C ASP A 440 12.89 -10.99 -8.64
N ILE A 441 12.26 -10.88 -7.47
CA ILE A 441 12.94 -10.59 -6.20
C ILE A 441 13.87 -11.76 -5.81
N ALA A 442 13.43 -13.00 -6.02
CA ALA A 442 14.25 -14.17 -5.71
C ALA A 442 15.53 -14.19 -6.56
N PHE A 443 15.43 -13.86 -7.85
CA PHE A 443 16.59 -13.76 -8.73
C PHE A 443 17.60 -12.71 -8.22
N GLU A 444 17.13 -11.53 -7.83
CA GLU A 444 17.99 -10.45 -7.34
C GLU A 444 18.63 -10.79 -5.98
N ILE A 445 17.93 -11.52 -5.13
CA ILE A 445 18.50 -12.08 -3.88
C ILE A 445 19.57 -13.14 -4.20
N GLY A 446 19.32 -14.00 -5.19
CA GLY A 446 20.31 -14.95 -5.68
C GLY A 446 21.60 -14.27 -6.17
N ARG A 447 21.47 -13.15 -6.90
CA ARG A 447 22.61 -12.31 -7.33
C ARG A 447 23.38 -11.73 -6.15
N PHE A 448 22.69 -11.28 -5.11
CA PHE A 448 23.32 -10.79 -3.88
C PHE A 448 24.18 -11.88 -3.22
N TYR A 449 23.61 -13.07 -3.00
CA TYR A 449 24.35 -14.18 -2.38
C TYR A 449 25.51 -14.66 -3.25
N TYR A 450 25.34 -14.69 -4.57
CA TYR A 450 26.44 -14.98 -5.49
C TYR A 450 27.58 -13.97 -5.33
N GLY A 451 27.27 -12.66 -5.27
CA GLY A 451 28.26 -11.59 -5.12
C GLY A 451 29.08 -11.69 -3.83
N ILE A 452 28.48 -12.13 -2.73
CA ILE A 452 29.18 -12.35 -1.47
C ILE A 452 29.78 -13.75 -1.33
N ARG A 453 29.72 -14.57 -2.40
CA ARG A 453 30.25 -15.93 -2.51
C ARG A 453 29.54 -16.97 -1.63
N ASP A 454 28.32 -16.72 -1.24
CA ASP A 454 27.44 -17.71 -0.62
C ASP A 454 26.64 -18.44 -1.70
N TYR A 455 27.30 -19.38 -2.36
CA TYR A 455 26.75 -20.08 -3.52
C TYR A 455 25.58 -21.00 -3.18
N ALA A 456 25.50 -21.51 -1.95
CA ALA A 456 24.40 -22.33 -1.50
C ALA A 456 23.09 -21.53 -1.42
N ASN A 457 23.10 -20.38 -0.75
CA ASN A 457 21.95 -19.50 -0.70
C ASN A 457 21.64 -18.89 -2.08
N ALA A 458 22.67 -18.62 -2.92
CA ALA A 458 22.45 -18.18 -4.29
C ALA A 458 21.66 -19.22 -5.10
N LEU A 459 22.06 -20.51 -5.05
CA LEU A 459 21.35 -21.61 -5.71
C LEU A 459 19.93 -21.77 -5.22
N TYR A 460 19.71 -21.69 -3.89
CA TYR A 460 18.38 -21.75 -3.31
C TYR A 460 17.47 -20.68 -3.93
N TYR A 461 17.87 -19.41 -3.92
CA TYR A 461 17.03 -18.33 -4.44
C TYR A 461 16.89 -18.34 -5.97
N TYR A 462 17.89 -18.83 -6.73
CA TYR A 462 17.72 -19.05 -8.17
C TYR A 462 16.73 -20.20 -8.47
N THR A 463 16.66 -21.21 -7.60
CA THR A 463 15.64 -22.26 -7.72
C THR A 463 14.26 -21.70 -7.41
N VAL A 464 14.12 -20.95 -6.33
CA VAL A 464 12.86 -20.22 -6.00
C VAL A 464 12.41 -19.32 -7.15
N SER A 465 13.35 -18.60 -7.80
CA SER A 465 13.05 -17.79 -8.99
C SER A 465 12.48 -18.65 -10.13
N SER A 466 13.10 -19.77 -10.43
CA SER A 466 12.61 -20.70 -11.47
C SER A 466 11.24 -21.28 -11.15
N ASP A 467 10.95 -21.56 -9.88
CA ASP A 467 9.69 -22.15 -9.44
C ASP A 467 8.54 -21.10 -9.44
N THR A 468 8.86 -19.83 -9.19
CA THR A 468 7.86 -18.77 -9.05
C THR A 468 7.60 -17.99 -10.35
N VAL A 469 8.66 -17.64 -11.08
CA VAL A 469 8.58 -16.82 -12.30
C VAL A 469 8.67 -17.68 -13.56
N GLY A 470 9.23 -18.89 -13.43
CA GLY A 470 9.41 -19.81 -14.54
C GLY A 470 10.86 -19.90 -15.03
N MET A 471 11.09 -20.85 -15.92
CA MET A 471 12.42 -21.14 -16.42
C MET A 471 12.94 -20.03 -17.33
N HIS A 472 14.08 -19.45 -16.98
CA HIS A 472 14.73 -18.41 -17.76
C HIS A 472 16.22 -18.72 -17.99
N HIS A 473 16.73 -18.44 -19.21
CA HIS A 473 18.10 -18.75 -19.58
C HIS A 473 19.16 -18.11 -18.67
N VAL A 474 18.92 -16.87 -18.18
CA VAL A 474 19.85 -16.19 -17.28
C VAL A 474 19.90 -16.86 -15.91
N THR A 475 18.77 -17.39 -15.42
CA THR A 475 18.71 -18.10 -14.13
C THR A 475 19.52 -19.38 -14.19
N PHE A 476 19.37 -20.20 -15.25
CA PHE A 476 20.21 -21.39 -15.43
C PHE A 476 21.69 -21.07 -15.61
N HIS A 477 22.00 -19.97 -16.32
CA HIS A 477 23.38 -19.52 -16.44
C HIS A 477 23.98 -19.19 -15.06
N ASN A 478 23.26 -18.43 -14.22
CA ASN A 478 23.73 -18.06 -12.89
C ASN A 478 23.84 -19.25 -11.93
N GLN A 479 22.92 -20.23 -12.02
CA GLN A 479 23.05 -21.52 -11.33
C GLN A 479 24.32 -22.26 -11.80
N GLY A 480 24.60 -22.27 -13.11
CA GLY A 480 25.82 -22.82 -13.67
C GLY A 480 27.08 -22.17 -13.12
N LEU A 481 27.10 -20.84 -12.96
CA LEU A 481 28.19 -20.09 -12.33
C LEU A 481 28.40 -20.50 -10.87
N CYS A 482 27.33 -20.69 -10.10
CA CYS A 482 27.42 -21.17 -8.72
C CYS A 482 28.07 -22.58 -8.67
N HIS A 483 27.59 -23.52 -9.47
CA HIS A 483 28.13 -24.87 -9.52
C HIS A 483 29.59 -24.91 -10.01
N TYR A 484 29.92 -24.04 -10.97
CA TYR A 484 31.32 -23.87 -11.40
C TYR A 484 32.20 -23.41 -10.24
N SER A 485 31.78 -22.41 -9.50
CA SER A 485 32.48 -21.87 -8.33
C SER A 485 32.63 -22.89 -7.19
N LEU A 486 31.71 -23.86 -7.13
CA LEU A 486 31.78 -25.01 -6.20
C LEU A 486 32.61 -26.18 -6.74
N GLY A 487 33.25 -26.04 -7.90
CA GLY A 487 34.03 -27.12 -8.53
C GLY A 487 33.18 -28.23 -9.15
N GLN A 488 31.89 -28.08 -9.28
CA GLN A 488 30.94 -29.08 -9.80
C GLN A 488 30.75 -28.89 -11.32
N LEU A 489 31.84 -29.15 -12.07
CA LEU A 489 31.95 -28.80 -13.49
C LEU A 489 30.91 -29.49 -14.37
N ASP A 490 30.56 -30.75 -14.09
CA ASP A 490 29.56 -31.49 -14.87
C ASP A 490 28.16 -30.88 -14.76
N ILE A 491 27.78 -30.47 -13.53
CA ILE A 491 26.48 -29.80 -13.27
C ILE A 491 26.47 -28.42 -13.91
N ALA A 492 27.56 -27.67 -13.77
CA ALA A 492 27.71 -26.35 -14.38
C ALA A 492 27.56 -26.43 -15.90
N LEU A 493 28.21 -27.36 -16.54
CA LEU A 493 28.13 -27.61 -17.99
C LEU A 493 26.70 -27.93 -18.43
N ALA A 494 25.99 -28.78 -17.70
CA ALA A 494 24.61 -29.13 -18.00
C ALA A 494 23.67 -27.91 -17.90
N LEU A 495 23.87 -27.05 -16.89
CA LEU A 495 23.08 -25.83 -16.70
C LEU A 495 23.37 -24.75 -17.76
N PHE A 496 24.63 -24.57 -18.17
CA PHE A 496 24.95 -23.67 -19.29
C PHE A 496 24.36 -24.18 -20.61
N LYS A 497 24.35 -25.50 -20.86
CA LYS A 497 23.66 -26.10 -22.02
C LYS A 497 22.15 -25.91 -21.96
N LYS A 498 21.52 -26.02 -20.76
CA LYS A 498 20.09 -25.66 -20.59
C LYS A 498 19.82 -24.18 -20.88
N ALA A 499 20.68 -23.27 -20.41
CA ALA A 499 20.55 -21.84 -20.71
C ALA A 499 20.61 -21.58 -22.21
N LEU A 500 21.56 -22.22 -22.93
CA LEU A 500 21.69 -22.08 -24.38
C LEU A 500 20.51 -22.70 -25.14
N ALA A 501 19.92 -23.78 -24.61
CA ALA A 501 18.74 -24.41 -25.21
C ALA A 501 17.48 -23.50 -25.12
N LEU A 502 17.37 -22.69 -24.06
CA LEU A 502 16.30 -21.69 -23.92
C LEU A 502 16.52 -20.43 -24.77
N ASN A 503 17.77 -20.06 -25.00
CA ASN A 503 18.16 -18.92 -25.80
C ASN A 503 19.44 -19.23 -26.57
N ALA A 504 19.29 -19.63 -27.84
CA ALA A 504 20.41 -20.02 -28.71
C ALA A 504 21.43 -18.89 -28.97
N GLU A 505 21.00 -17.63 -28.86
CA GLU A 505 21.84 -16.44 -29.06
C GLU A 505 22.56 -15.99 -27.79
N TYR A 506 22.45 -16.74 -26.68
CA TYR A 506 23.03 -16.33 -25.41
C TYR A 506 24.53 -16.63 -25.35
N GLU A 507 25.34 -15.71 -25.88
CA GLU A 507 26.80 -15.80 -26.01
C GLU A 507 27.53 -16.09 -24.68
N LYS A 508 27.03 -15.56 -23.55
CA LYS A 508 27.64 -15.83 -22.25
C LYS A 508 27.64 -17.31 -21.90
N ALA A 509 26.51 -18.00 -22.12
CA ALA A 509 26.45 -19.43 -21.86
C ALA A 509 27.37 -20.22 -22.79
N ARG A 510 27.49 -19.83 -24.08
CA ARG A 510 28.40 -20.46 -25.06
C ARG A 510 29.86 -20.35 -24.62
N SER A 511 30.30 -19.17 -24.23
CA SER A 511 31.67 -18.95 -23.74
C SER A 511 32.00 -19.77 -22.50
N TRP A 512 31.01 -19.89 -21.58
CA TRP A 512 31.21 -20.73 -20.39
C TRP A 512 31.22 -22.22 -20.68
N ILE A 513 30.44 -22.72 -21.63
CA ILE A 513 30.50 -24.11 -22.09
C ILE A 513 31.92 -24.42 -22.61
N GLU A 514 32.43 -23.58 -23.51
CA GLU A 514 33.78 -23.76 -24.07
C GLU A 514 34.87 -23.72 -22.99
N LYS A 515 34.70 -22.85 -21.99
CA LYS A 515 35.64 -22.77 -20.86
C LYS A 515 35.63 -24.03 -20.02
N VAL A 516 34.46 -24.48 -19.60
CA VAL A 516 34.32 -25.68 -18.75
C VAL A 516 34.78 -26.93 -19.48
N GLU A 517 34.46 -27.09 -20.77
CA GLU A 517 34.90 -28.23 -21.57
C GLU A 517 36.44 -28.28 -21.71
N ARG A 518 37.10 -27.12 -21.92
CA ARG A 518 38.57 -27.05 -21.94
C ARG A 518 39.19 -27.45 -20.60
N GLU A 519 38.64 -26.99 -19.48
CA GLU A 519 39.14 -27.32 -18.14
C GLU A 519 38.94 -28.79 -17.81
N THR A 520 37.81 -29.38 -18.17
CA THR A 520 37.52 -30.81 -17.98
C THR A 520 38.47 -31.70 -18.80
N HIS A 521 38.83 -31.28 -20.02
CA HIS A 521 39.78 -32.01 -20.86
C HIS A 521 41.25 -31.86 -20.41
N SER A 522 41.62 -30.79 -19.72
CA SER A 522 42.96 -30.54 -19.23
C SER A 522 43.28 -31.17 -17.87
N LEU A 523 42.31 -31.80 -17.21
CA LEU A 523 42.46 -32.57 -15.95
C LEU A 523 42.33 -34.09 -16.21
N PRO A 524 43.37 -34.77 -16.72
CA PRO A 524 43.33 -36.24 -16.90
C PRO A 524 43.49 -36.89 -15.53
N GLY A 525 42.42 -37.30 -14.87
CA GLY A 525 42.52 -38.09 -13.65
C GLY A 525 41.33 -38.13 -12.71
N LEU A 526 40.33 -37.31 -12.87
CA LEU A 526 39.06 -37.44 -12.12
C LEU A 526 38.01 -38.16 -12.97
N GLY A 527 38.26 -39.46 -13.19
CA GLY A 527 37.30 -40.32 -13.85
C GLY A 527 36.00 -40.40 -13.10
N SER A 528 34.94 -40.03 -13.81
CA SER A 528 33.60 -40.60 -13.77
C SER A 528 33.11 -41.11 -12.40
N LYS A 529 32.47 -40.25 -11.66
CA LYS A 529 31.27 -40.65 -10.91
C LYS A 529 30.08 -39.88 -11.48
N VAL A 530 29.51 -40.46 -12.50
CA VAL A 530 28.16 -40.14 -12.96
C VAL A 530 27.23 -40.53 -11.83
N ALA A 531 26.95 -39.60 -10.95
CA ALA A 531 25.78 -39.69 -10.07
C ALA A 531 24.60 -39.08 -10.85
N CYS A 532 23.67 -39.97 -11.12
CA CYS A 532 22.46 -39.77 -11.88
C CYS A 532 21.75 -38.41 -11.66
N LEU A 533 21.28 -37.86 -12.75
CA LEU A 533 20.33 -36.73 -12.90
C LEU A 533 18.96 -36.93 -12.21
N SER A 534 18.85 -37.86 -11.28
CA SER A 534 17.62 -38.09 -10.47
C SER A 534 17.58 -37.34 -9.13
N LEU A 535 18.53 -36.44 -8.85
CA LEU A 535 18.63 -35.69 -7.60
C LEU A 535 17.97 -34.30 -7.65
N LEU A 536 17.24 -33.98 -8.68
CA LEU A 536 16.45 -32.71 -8.75
C LEU A 536 15.07 -32.80 -8.08
N ASP A 537 14.75 -33.95 -7.48
CA ASP A 537 13.44 -34.21 -6.83
C ASP A 537 13.52 -34.59 -5.35
N SER A 538 14.56 -34.22 -4.60
CA SER A 538 14.58 -34.56 -3.17
C SER A 538 15.06 -33.41 -2.26
N ASP A 539 14.39 -33.30 -1.13
CA ASP A 539 14.50 -32.33 -0.03
C ASP A 539 15.85 -32.27 0.73
N ASP A 540 16.97 -32.70 0.15
CA ASP A 540 18.24 -32.89 0.85
C ASP A 540 19.34 -31.85 0.50
N ALA A 541 19.00 -30.64 0.10
CA ALA A 541 19.99 -29.58 -0.21
C ALA A 541 20.76 -29.01 0.99
N THR A 542 20.48 -29.49 2.22
CA THR A 542 21.02 -28.89 3.47
C THR A 542 22.31 -29.58 4.01
N GLN A 543 22.83 -30.60 3.39
CA GLN A 543 23.94 -31.39 3.98
C GLN A 543 25.38 -31.17 3.47
N PHE A 544 25.64 -30.22 2.56
CA PHE A 544 26.97 -30.00 2.01
C PHE A 544 27.52 -28.60 2.27
N LEU A 545 27.96 -28.31 3.48
CA LEU A 545 28.67 -27.05 3.79
C LEU A 545 29.91 -27.32 4.67
N ASN A 546 31.05 -27.45 4.03
CA ASN A 546 32.36 -27.08 4.56
C ASN A 546 33.22 -26.58 3.39
N LEU A 547 33.31 -25.25 3.23
CA LEU A 547 34.05 -24.63 2.14
C LEU A 547 34.99 -23.56 2.73
N SER A 548 36.26 -23.88 2.86
CA SER A 548 37.30 -22.94 3.29
C SER A 548 38.33 -22.53 2.23
N GLU A 549 38.30 -23.01 0.99
CA GLU A 549 39.32 -22.62 -0.01
C GLU A 549 38.77 -22.57 -1.45
N ILE A 550 38.60 -21.36 -2.00
CA ILE A 550 38.37 -21.08 -3.43
C ILE A 550 39.15 -19.84 -3.89
N PRO A 551 39.81 -19.86 -5.07
CA PRO A 551 40.67 -18.79 -5.56
C PRO A 551 39.95 -17.51 -6.03
N HIS A 552 40.68 -16.38 -5.97
CA HIS A 552 40.17 -15.00 -6.04
C HIS A 552 39.91 -14.41 -7.44
N ASP A 553 40.07 -15.11 -8.56
CA ASP A 553 40.26 -14.49 -9.87
C ASP A 553 39.10 -14.56 -10.88
N VAL A 554 37.84 -14.74 -10.45
CA VAL A 554 36.69 -14.74 -11.39
C VAL A 554 35.53 -13.91 -10.85
N ILE A 555 35.56 -12.62 -11.14
CA ILE A 555 34.40 -11.73 -11.11
C ILE A 555 34.15 -11.20 -12.52
#